data_e20e53d05eb830ae41e0a10c3531cdf2
#
_entry.id   e20e53d05eb830ae41e0a10c3531cdf2
#
_cell.length_a   1.000
_cell.length_b   1.000
_cell.length_c   1.000
_cell.angle_alpha   90.00
_cell.angle_beta   90.00
_cell.angle_gamma   90.00
#
_symmetry.space_group_name_H-M   'P 1'
#
loop_
_entity.id
_entity.type
_entity.pdbx_description
1 polymer ?
#
loop_
_entity_poly.entity_id
_entity_poly.type
_entity_poly.pdbx_seq_one_letter_code
_entity_poly.pdbx_strand_id
1 'polypeptide(L)'
;MWGQPPPAVQPGAAGLWLSLLNSGRHNLLKAWIAAVLWLIVIAIESSALLSASNTSRILYPLLHFLFGMDWVRFEYWHFYIRKGGHVVGYGILSILLFRAWRATWSAISTVQWMPRWAAIAILGTAIVASLDEWHQSFIPSRTGTPRDVALDTCAGIAAQILVFLFIKIFLNSHRPAKQPAQPA
;
A
#
# COMPACT_ATOMS: atom_id res chain seq x y z
N MET A 1 -19.12 13.02 54.09
CA MET A 1 -18.17 13.76 53.22
C MET A 1 -17.29 12.72 52.56
N TRP A 2 -17.53 12.43 51.31
CA TRP A 2 -16.71 11.56 50.50
C TRP A 2 -15.58 12.38 49.93
N GLY A 3 -14.32 12.04 50.30
CA GLY A 3 -13.16 12.76 49.83
C GLY A 3 -13.03 12.65 48.29
N GLN A 4 -12.76 13.75 47.65
CA GLN A 4 -12.45 13.81 46.23
C GLN A 4 -11.24 12.89 45.92
N PRO A 5 -11.24 12.11 44.85
CA PRO A 5 -10.07 11.35 44.45
C PRO A 5 -8.89 12.31 44.19
N PRO A 6 -7.65 11.89 44.51
CA PRO A 6 -6.49 12.73 44.27
C PRO A 6 -6.38 13.10 42.81
N PRO A 7 -5.92 14.31 42.46
CA PRO A 7 -5.75 14.74 41.07
C PRO A 7 -4.82 13.75 40.33
N ALA A 8 -5.19 13.38 39.13
CA ALA A 8 -4.36 12.50 38.29
C ALA A 8 -2.96 13.11 38.14
N VAL A 9 -1.94 12.35 38.56
CA VAL A 9 -0.55 12.74 38.41
C VAL A 9 -0.24 12.84 36.93
N GLN A 10 -0.02 14.05 36.43
CA GLN A 10 0.41 14.27 35.07
C GLN A 10 1.80 13.66 34.87
N PRO A 11 2.04 12.87 33.79
CA PRO A 11 3.36 12.33 33.53
C PRO A 11 4.36 13.50 33.40
N GLY A 12 5.43 13.44 34.14
CA GLY A 12 6.52 14.42 34.02
C GLY A 12 7.07 14.43 32.59
N ALA A 13 7.81 15.50 32.22
CA ALA A 13 8.35 15.68 30.86
C ALA A 13 9.04 14.40 30.31
N ALA A 14 9.78 13.68 31.15
CA ALA A 14 10.41 12.39 30.77
C ALA A 14 9.38 11.31 30.38
N GLY A 15 8.27 11.21 31.13
CA GLY A 15 7.19 10.25 30.81
C GLY A 15 6.47 10.59 29.50
N LEU A 16 6.28 11.88 29.21
CA LEU A 16 5.72 12.35 27.95
C LEU A 16 6.65 12.01 26.77
N TRP A 17 7.96 12.26 26.90
CA TRP A 17 8.94 11.90 25.87
C TRP A 17 8.99 10.39 25.61
N LEU A 18 8.98 9.57 26.66
CA LEU A 18 8.95 8.11 26.53
C LEU A 18 7.68 7.62 25.82
N SER A 19 6.51 8.20 26.11
CA SER A 19 5.26 7.84 25.43
C SER A 19 5.26 8.23 23.96
N LEU A 20 5.80 9.40 23.60
CA LEU A 20 5.94 9.87 22.22
C LEU A 20 6.92 9.00 21.42
N LEU A 21 8.07 8.65 22.02
CA LEU A 21 9.04 7.75 21.38
C LEU A 21 8.47 6.35 21.16
N ASN A 22 7.72 5.83 22.12
CA ASN A 22 7.08 4.53 22.01
C ASN A 22 5.97 4.52 20.95
N SER A 23 5.14 5.56 20.89
CA SER A 23 4.12 5.74 19.85
C SER A 23 4.74 5.80 18.45
N GLY A 24 5.86 6.52 18.28
CA GLY A 24 6.58 6.60 17.02
C GLY A 24 7.12 5.24 16.56
N ARG A 25 7.72 4.48 17.49
CA ARG A 25 8.24 3.12 17.19
C ARG A 25 7.12 2.14 16.82
N HIS A 26 5.97 2.19 17.48
CA HIS A 26 4.82 1.34 17.13
C HIS A 26 4.28 1.64 15.74
N ASN A 27 4.20 2.91 15.35
CA ASN A 27 3.74 3.29 14.01
C ASN A 27 4.73 2.87 12.92
N LEU A 28 6.02 2.97 13.17
CA LEU A 28 7.09 2.49 12.30
C LEU A 28 6.97 0.97 12.07
N LEU A 29 6.92 0.19 13.15
CA LEU A 29 6.80 -1.27 13.06
C LEU A 29 5.54 -1.70 12.32
N LYS A 30 4.38 -1.12 12.62
CA LYS A 30 3.12 -1.42 11.92
C LYS A 30 3.20 -1.13 10.42
N ALA A 31 3.86 -0.03 10.03
CA ALA A 31 4.00 0.34 8.63
C ALA A 31 4.88 -0.67 7.87
N TRP A 32 6.02 -1.08 8.44
CA TRP A 32 6.89 -2.07 7.82
C TRP A 32 6.32 -3.48 7.83
N ILE A 33 5.66 -3.90 8.92
CA ILE A 33 4.96 -5.20 8.96
C ILE A 33 3.91 -5.26 7.85
N ALA A 34 3.11 -4.22 7.66
CA ALA A 34 2.12 -4.19 6.58
C ALA A 34 2.77 -4.30 5.19
N ALA A 35 3.89 -3.60 4.95
CA ALA A 35 4.61 -3.68 3.68
C ALA A 35 5.20 -5.08 3.45
N VAL A 36 5.81 -5.69 4.48
CA VAL A 36 6.38 -7.04 4.39
C VAL A 36 5.30 -8.10 4.17
N LEU A 37 4.19 -8.03 4.91
CA LEU A 37 3.07 -8.95 4.70
C LEU A 37 2.51 -8.82 3.28
N TRP A 38 2.45 -7.62 2.72
CA TRP A 38 2.00 -7.42 1.34
C TRP A 38 2.98 -7.95 0.32
N LEU A 39 4.29 -7.84 0.55
CA LEU A 39 5.32 -8.49 -0.27
C LEU A 39 5.16 -10.01 -0.27
N ILE A 40 4.82 -10.61 0.87
CA ILE A 40 4.52 -12.05 0.95
C ILE A 40 3.29 -12.39 0.10
N VAL A 41 2.23 -11.58 0.13
CA VAL A 41 1.05 -11.76 -0.73
C VAL A 41 1.44 -11.73 -2.21
N ILE A 42 2.23 -10.74 -2.64
CA ILE A 42 2.74 -10.65 -4.03
C ILE A 42 3.57 -11.89 -4.38
N ALA A 43 4.47 -12.34 -3.50
CA ALA A 43 5.28 -13.53 -3.73
C ALA A 43 4.44 -14.80 -3.88
N ILE A 44 3.35 -14.94 -3.11
CA ILE A 44 2.39 -16.05 -3.26
C ILE A 44 1.67 -15.93 -4.60
N GLU A 45 1.20 -14.73 -4.98
CA GLU A 45 0.54 -14.48 -6.25
C GLU A 45 1.46 -14.74 -7.45
N SER A 46 2.75 -14.42 -7.31
CA SER A 46 3.80 -14.70 -8.29
C SER A 46 4.11 -16.17 -8.46
N SER A 47 3.82 -17.00 -7.48
CA SER A 47 4.16 -18.42 -7.50
C SER A 47 3.37 -19.23 -8.55
N ALA A 48 3.82 -20.46 -8.81
CA ALA A 48 3.12 -21.40 -9.68
C ALA A 48 1.69 -21.74 -9.19
N LEU A 49 1.43 -21.60 -7.87
CA LEU A 49 0.13 -21.90 -7.25
C LEU A 49 -1.00 -21.06 -7.85
N LEU A 50 -0.74 -19.78 -8.07
CA LEU A 50 -1.70 -18.82 -8.64
C LEU A 50 -1.44 -18.55 -10.14
N SER A 51 -0.81 -19.51 -10.84
CA SER A 51 -0.68 -19.46 -12.31
C SER A 51 -2.05 -19.43 -13.01
N ALA A 52 -2.08 -18.95 -14.25
CA ALA A 52 -3.30 -18.90 -15.04
C ALA A 52 -3.96 -20.28 -15.16
N SER A 53 -3.17 -21.34 -15.37
CA SER A 53 -3.65 -22.71 -15.47
C SER A 53 -4.29 -23.23 -14.18
N ASN A 54 -3.74 -22.89 -13.01
CA ASN A 54 -4.28 -23.34 -11.74
C ASN A 54 -5.53 -22.54 -11.33
N THR A 55 -5.52 -21.24 -11.54
CA THR A 55 -6.69 -20.39 -11.23
C THR A 55 -7.86 -20.67 -12.18
N SER A 56 -7.62 -20.97 -13.46
CA SER A 56 -8.67 -21.33 -14.42
C SER A 56 -9.38 -22.65 -14.06
N ARG A 57 -8.68 -23.62 -13.48
CA ARG A 57 -9.28 -24.90 -13.05
C ARG A 57 -10.38 -24.72 -12.01
N ILE A 58 -10.30 -23.67 -11.19
CA ILE A 58 -11.27 -23.37 -10.13
C ILE A 58 -12.30 -22.34 -10.62
N LEU A 59 -11.84 -21.26 -11.26
CA LEU A 59 -12.72 -20.16 -11.64
C LEU A 59 -13.64 -20.51 -12.82
N TYR A 60 -13.13 -21.27 -13.82
CA TYR A 60 -13.92 -21.58 -14.99
C TYR A 60 -15.18 -22.40 -14.68
N PRO A 61 -15.12 -23.53 -13.97
CA PRO A 61 -16.33 -24.27 -13.59
C PRO A 61 -17.33 -23.43 -12.79
N LEU A 62 -16.82 -22.60 -11.89
CA LEU A 62 -17.67 -21.73 -11.07
C LEU A 62 -18.41 -20.68 -11.91
N LEU A 63 -17.69 -19.98 -12.80
CA LEU A 63 -18.29 -18.93 -13.63
C LEU A 63 -19.17 -19.52 -14.74
N HIS A 64 -18.83 -20.70 -15.25
CA HIS A 64 -19.69 -21.44 -16.17
C HIS A 64 -21.00 -21.84 -15.50
N PHE A 65 -20.94 -22.36 -14.29
CA PHE A 65 -22.15 -22.76 -13.51
C PHE A 65 -23.03 -21.56 -13.15
N LEU A 66 -22.42 -20.45 -12.71
CA LEU A 66 -23.19 -19.28 -12.23
C LEU A 66 -23.74 -18.41 -13.36
N PHE A 67 -23.01 -18.29 -14.48
CA PHE A 67 -23.28 -17.31 -15.54
C PHE A 67 -23.40 -17.92 -16.92
N GLY A 68 -23.27 -19.25 -17.09
CA GLY A 68 -23.25 -19.91 -18.40
C GLY A 68 -22.08 -19.46 -19.30
N MET A 69 -20.97 -19.02 -18.68
CA MET A 69 -19.86 -18.43 -19.42
C MET A 69 -19.12 -19.50 -20.24
N ASP A 70 -18.96 -19.25 -21.53
CA ASP A 70 -18.14 -20.10 -22.41
C ASP A 70 -16.64 -19.89 -22.15
N TRP A 71 -15.80 -20.85 -22.66
CA TRP A 71 -14.36 -20.81 -22.42
C TRP A 71 -13.67 -19.56 -22.99
N VAL A 72 -14.04 -19.13 -24.19
CA VAL A 72 -13.43 -17.98 -24.88
C VAL A 72 -13.67 -16.70 -24.10
N ARG A 73 -14.92 -16.50 -23.65
CA ARG A 73 -15.31 -15.35 -22.82
C ARG A 73 -14.64 -15.39 -21.46
N PHE A 74 -14.50 -16.60 -20.89
CA PHE A 74 -13.77 -16.80 -19.63
C PHE A 74 -12.29 -16.41 -19.76
N GLU A 75 -11.57 -16.90 -20.79
CA GLU A 75 -10.14 -16.57 -20.97
C GLU A 75 -9.93 -15.06 -21.10
N TYR A 76 -10.78 -14.39 -21.87
CA TYR A 76 -10.74 -12.93 -22.02
C TYR A 76 -10.85 -12.21 -20.66
N TRP A 77 -11.88 -12.51 -19.87
CA TRP A 77 -12.08 -11.87 -18.56
C TRP A 77 -11.01 -12.29 -17.55
N HIS A 78 -10.61 -13.54 -17.55
CA HIS A 78 -9.57 -14.05 -16.65
C HIS A 78 -8.24 -13.32 -16.87
N PHE A 79 -7.87 -13.03 -18.11
CA PHE A 79 -6.69 -12.21 -18.42
C PHE A 79 -6.79 -10.83 -17.78
N TYR A 80 -7.90 -10.11 -17.93
CA TYR A 80 -8.06 -8.77 -17.36
C TYR A 80 -8.16 -8.77 -15.85
N ILE A 81 -8.80 -9.76 -15.24
CA ILE A 81 -8.86 -9.92 -13.79
C ILE A 81 -7.45 -10.09 -13.23
N ARG A 82 -6.62 -10.92 -13.85
CA ARG A 82 -5.22 -11.11 -13.43
C ARG A 82 -4.41 -9.82 -13.56
N LYS A 83 -4.50 -9.13 -14.69
CA LYS A 83 -3.82 -7.84 -14.88
C LYS A 83 -4.33 -6.77 -13.91
N GLY A 84 -5.63 -6.74 -13.66
CA GLY A 84 -6.23 -5.89 -12.63
C GLY A 84 -5.69 -6.19 -11.23
N GLY A 85 -5.52 -7.48 -10.89
CA GLY A 85 -4.88 -7.91 -9.65
C GLY A 85 -3.47 -7.34 -9.49
N HIS A 86 -2.62 -7.43 -10.52
CA HIS A 86 -1.29 -6.81 -10.53
C HIS A 86 -1.36 -5.29 -10.31
N VAL A 87 -2.18 -4.58 -11.07
CA VAL A 87 -2.35 -3.12 -10.93
C VAL A 87 -2.75 -2.73 -9.50
N VAL A 88 -3.72 -3.42 -8.93
CA VAL A 88 -4.16 -3.17 -7.55
C VAL A 88 -3.07 -3.56 -6.55
N GLY A 89 -2.45 -4.74 -6.73
CA GLY A 89 -1.42 -5.26 -5.85
C GLY A 89 -0.19 -4.34 -5.75
N TYR A 90 0.33 -3.89 -6.90
CA TYR A 90 1.48 -2.99 -6.94
C TYR A 90 1.13 -1.54 -6.57
N GLY A 91 -0.11 -1.11 -6.83
CA GLY A 91 -0.62 0.16 -6.31
C GLY A 91 -0.65 0.19 -4.78
N ILE A 92 -1.16 -0.86 -4.14
CA ILE A 92 -1.16 -1.00 -2.67
C ILE A 92 0.28 -1.08 -2.15
N LEU A 93 1.17 -1.84 -2.80
CA LEU A 93 2.58 -1.92 -2.42
C LEU A 93 3.22 -0.53 -2.37
N SER A 94 3.01 0.28 -3.41
CA SER A 94 3.55 1.65 -3.47
C SER A 94 3.05 2.53 -2.30
N ILE A 95 1.77 2.43 -1.95
CA ILE A 95 1.19 3.14 -0.79
C ILE A 95 1.83 2.67 0.53
N LEU A 96 2.00 1.37 0.71
CA LEU A 96 2.58 0.80 1.92
C LEU A 96 4.06 1.17 2.07
N LEU A 97 4.84 1.13 0.99
CA LEU A 97 6.22 1.58 0.97
C LEU A 97 6.33 3.08 1.28
N PHE A 98 5.47 3.91 0.69
CA PHE A 98 5.41 5.35 1.02
C PHE A 98 5.18 5.57 2.52
N ARG A 99 4.22 4.85 3.11
CA ARG A 99 3.94 4.92 4.55
C ARG A 99 5.12 4.47 5.40
N ALA A 100 5.78 3.37 5.02
CA ALA A 100 6.90 2.80 5.74
C ALA A 100 8.11 3.74 5.73
N TRP A 101 8.51 4.24 4.55
CA TRP A 101 9.62 5.19 4.42
C TRP A 101 9.34 6.51 5.13
N ARG A 102 8.12 7.04 5.01
CA ARG A 102 7.73 8.23 5.76
C ARG A 102 7.82 8.01 7.27
N ALA A 103 7.35 6.87 7.78
CA ALA A 103 7.42 6.55 9.20
C ALA A 103 8.87 6.38 9.70
N THR A 104 9.79 5.93 8.83
CA THR A 104 11.20 5.74 9.19
C THR A 104 11.92 7.06 9.45
N TRP A 105 11.62 8.11 8.67
CA TRP A 105 12.42 9.35 8.69
C TRP A 105 11.63 10.61 9.02
N SER A 106 10.35 10.51 9.34
CA SER A 106 9.57 11.67 9.78
C SER A 106 9.37 11.64 11.30
N ALA A 107 10.09 12.50 12.00
CA ALA A 107 9.80 12.80 13.41
C ALA A 107 8.48 13.60 13.60
N ILE A 108 7.85 14.03 12.50
CA ILE A 108 6.68 14.91 12.49
C ILE A 108 5.43 14.11 12.16
N SER A 109 4.44 14.14 13.06
CA SER A 109 3.19 13.37 12.95
C SER A 109 2.20 13.91 11.90
N THR A 110 2.51 15.00 11.20
CA THR A 110 1.61 15.56 10.17
C THR A 110 1.58 14.71 8.91
N VAL A 111 0.38 14.38 8.45
CA VAL A 111 0.16 13.66 7.20
C VAL A 111 0.44 14.61 6.03
N GLN A 112 1.70 14.67 5.59
CA GLN A 112 2.09 15.43 4.41
C GLN A 112 2.62 14.48 3.33
N TRP A 113 2.18 14.70 2.09
CA TRP A 113 2.77 14.05 0.94
C TRP A 113 4.09 14.74 0.60
N MET A 114 5.13 13.97 0.41
CA MET A 114 6.47 14.48 0.07
C MET A 114 7.01 13.76 -1.17
N PRO A 115 7.47 14.48 -2.20
CA PRO A 115 7.94 13.90 -3.46
C PRO A 115 9.04 12.84 -3.27
N ARG A 116 9.96 13.07 -2.33
CA ARG A 116 11.07 12.14 -2.03
C ARG A 116 10.59 10.76 -1.60
N TRP A 117 9.57 10.70 -0.74
CA TRP A 117 9.04 9.41 -0.26
C TRP A 117 8.23 8.72 -1.34
N ALA A 118 7.50 9.48 -2.14
CA ALA A 118 6.81 8.96 -3.32
C ALA A 118 7.80 8.38 -4.33
N ALA A 119 8.90 9.08 -4.63
CA ALA A 119 9.93 8.60 -5.54
C ALA A 119 10.60 7.30 -5.03
N ILE A 120 10.94 7.23 -3.73
CA ILE A 120 11.51 6.01 -3.14
C ILE A 120 10.49 4.85 -3.17
N ALA A 121 9.22 5.12 -2.90
CA ALA A 121 8.18 4.10 -2.97
C ALA A 121 7.97 3.58 -4.40
N ILE A 122 7.96 4.46 -5.40
CA ILE A 122 7.87 4.09 -6.83
C ILE A 122 9.09 3.26 -7.24
N LEU A 123 10.30 3.70 -6.87
CA LEU A 123 11.53 2.96 -7.16
C LEU A 123 11.50 1.56 -6.52
N GLY A 124 11.10 1.48 -5.24
CA GLY A 124 10.94 0.20 -4.55
C GLY A 124 9.90 -0.71 -5.23
N THR A 125 8.78 -0.14 -5.68
CA THR A 125 7.76 -0.87 -6.44
C THR A 125 8.32 -1.39 -7.77
N ALA A 126 9.07 -0.58 -8.51
CA ALA A 126 9.71 -0.98 -9.77
C ALA A 126 10.75 -2.10 -9.57
N ILE A 127 11.53 -2.04 -8.49
CA ILE A 127 12.49 -3.10 -8.14
C ILE A 127 11.73 -4.41 -7.84
N VAL A 128 10.69 -4.37 -7.02
CA VAL A 128 9.89 -5.56 -6.70
C VAL A 128 9.24 -6.13 -7.96
N ALA A 129 8.64 -5.30 -8.82
CA ALA A 129 8.05 -5.72 -10.09
C ALA A 129 9.11 -6.40 -11.01
N SER A 130 10.32 -5.84 -11.08
CA SER A 130 11.40 -6.42 -11.87
C SER A 130 11.85 -7.77 -11.33
N LEU A 131 11.96 -7.92 -10.01
CA LEU A 131 12.31 -9.19 -9.36
C LEU A 131 11.20 -10.23 -9.53
N ASP A 132 9.95 -9.80 -9.48
CA ASP A 132 8.78 -10.65 -9.68
C ASP A 132 8.76 -11.24 -11.09
N GLU A 133 8.86 -10.39 -12.13
CA GLU A 133 8.88 -10.82 -13.52
C GLU A 133 10.13 -11.66 -13.84
N TRP A 134 11.27 -11.33 -13.25
CA TRP A 134 12.46 -12.14 -13.34
C TRP A 134 12.24 -13.54 -12.73
N HIS A 135 11.67 -13.63 -11.54
CA HIS A 135 11.31 -14.89 -10.90
C HIS A 135 10.31 -15.70 -11.75
N GLN A 136 9.27 -15.04 -12.29
CA GLN A 136 8.25 -15.67 -13.14
C GLN A 136 8.85 -16.25 -14.43
N SER A 137 9.93 -15.67 -14.96
CA SER A 137 10.60 -16.18 -16.15
C SER A 137 11.21 -17.59 -15.97
N PHE A 138 11.44 -18.03 -14.74
CA PHE A 138 11.91 -19.39 -14.43
C PHE A 138 10.79 -20.39 -14.17
N ILE A 139 9.53 -19.96 -14.14
CA ILE A 139 8.38 -20.82 -13.86
C ILE A 139 7.72 -21.22 -15.20
N PRO A 140 7.67 -22.53 -15.56
CA PRO A 140 7.15 -22.96 -16.86
C PRO A 140 5.70 -22.56 -17.16
N SER A 141 4.89 -22.35 -16.10
CA SER A 141 3.47 -21.95 -16.20
C SER A 141 3.26 -20.43 -16.19
N ARG A 142 4.34 -19.64 -16.23
CA ARG A 142 4.34 -18.17 -16.18
C ARG A 142 5.17 -17.61 -17.33
N THR A 143 4.86 -16.36 -17.70
CA THR A 143 5.63 -15.60 -18.70
C THR A 143 6.03 -14.28 -18.06
N GLY A 144 7.31 -14.16 -17.64
CA GLY A 144 7.85 -12.89 -17.18
C GLY A 144 8.07 -11.95 -18.37
N THR A 145 7.54 -10.72 -18.32
CA THR A 145 7.68 -9.77 -19.42
C THR A 145 8.05 -8.37 -18.93
N PRO A 146 8.93 -7.63 -19.65
CA PRO A 146 9.21 -6.22 -19.30
C PRO A 146 7.98 -5.31 -19.38
N ARG A 147 6.97 -5.70 -20.16
CA ARG A 147 5.69 -4.96 -20.22
C ARG A 147 4.94 -5.00 -18.91
N ASP A 148 5.01 -6.11 -18.19
CA ASP A 148 4.37 -6.27 -16.88
C ASP A 148 5.10 -5.47 -15.82
N VAL A 149 6.44 -5.41 -15.85
CA VAL A 149 7.21 -4.47 -15.02
C VAL A 149 6.78 -3.01 -15.24
N ALA A 150 6.58 -2.62 -16.49
CA ALA A 150 6.13 -1.26 -16.81
C ALA A 150 4.70 -1.01 -16.29
N LEU A 151 3.78 -1.97 -16.48
CA LEU A 151 2.40 -1.87 -15.99
C LEU A 151 2.36 -1.70 -14.46
N ASP A 152 3.08 -2.54 -13.74
CA ASP A 152 3.12 -2.56 -12.28
C ASP A 152 3.78 -1.30 -11.70
N THR A 153 4.84 -0.81 -12.38
CA THR A 153 5.46 0.48 -12.03
C THR A 153 4.49 1.65 -12.28
N CYS A 154 3.77 1.65 -13.39
CA CYS A 154 2.75 2.66 -13.68
C CYS A 154 1.61 2.62 -12.65
N ALA A 155 1.20 1.44 -12.18
CA ALA A 155 0.24 1.30 -11.09
C ALA A 155 0.75 1.95 -9.80
N GLY A 156 2.04 1.75 -9.47
CA GLY A 156 2.69 2.41 -8.34
C GLY A 156 2.69 3.93 -8.45
N ILE A 157 2.99 4.47 -9.65
CA ILE A 157 2.94 5.92 -9.93
C ILE A 157 1.52 6.46 -9.77
N ALA A 158 0.53 5.78 -10.37
CA ALA A 158 -0.88 6.18 -10.28
C ALA A 158 -1.35 6.20 -8.82
N ALA A 159 -0.96 5.22 -8.02
CA ALA A 159 -1.26 5.19 -6.59
C ALA A 159 -0.69 6.40 -5.84
N GLN A 160 0.55 6.84 -6.14
CA GLN A 160 1.13 8.03 -5.52
C GLN A 160 0.43 9.32 -5.95
N ILE A 161 -0.02 9.41 -7.19
CA ILE A 161 -0.84 10.54 -7.66
C ILE A 161 -2.17 10.57 -6.89
N LEU A 162 -2.84 9.44 -6.73
CA LEU A 162 -4.09 9.35 -5.97
C LEU A 162 -3.89 9.75 -4.51
N VAL A 163 -2.82 9.31 -3.86
CA VAL A 163 -2.46 9.72 -2.49
C VAL A 163 -2.24 11.22 -2.40
N PHE A 164 -1.51 11.80 -3.37
CA PHE A 164 -1.29 13.25 -3.43
C PHE A 164 -2.60 14.02 -3.57
N LEU A 165 -3.46 13.63 -4.50
CA LEU A 165 -4.75 14.27 -4.73
C LEU A 165 -5.66 14.15 -3.50
N PHE A 166 -5.71 12.98 -2.89
CA PHE A 166 -6.47 12.76 -1.66
C PHE A 166 -6.01 13.69 -0.54
N ILE A 167 -4.71 13.76 -0.29
CA ILE A 167 -4.14 14.63 0.75
C ILE A 167 -4.42 16.10 0.42
N LYS A 168 -4.26 16.52 -0.85
CA LYS A 168 -4.49 17.89 -1.27
C LYS A 168 -5.95 18.32 -1.13
N ILE A 169 -6.87 17.46 -1.56
CA ILE A 169 -8.31 17.80 -1.59
C ILE A 169 -8.92 17.70 -0.19
N PHE A 170 -8.71 16.60 0.52
CA PHE A 170 -9.42 16.33 1.77
C PHE A 170 -8.75 16.91 3.02
N LEU A 171 -7.42 16.94 3.09
CA LEU A 171 -6.73 17.41 4.28
C LEU A 171 -6.45 18.92 4.26
N ASN A 172 -6.33 19.55 3.08
CA ASN A 172 -6.15 21.00 2.98
C ASN A 172 -7.47 21.78 3.10
N SER A 173 -8.61 21.20 2.72
CA SER A 173 -9.93 21.84 2.87
C SER A 173 -10.36 21.98 4.35
N HIS A 174 -9.71 21.30 5.28
CA HIS A 174 -10.01 21.36 6.70
C HIS A 174 -9.02 22.23 7.50
N ARG A 175 -8.17 23.03 6.83
CA ARG A 175 -7.37 24.02 7.57
C ARG A 175 -8.27 25.18 7.99
N PRO A 176 -8.40 25.49 9.30
CA PRO A 176 -9.13 26.67 9.75
C PRO A 176 -8.50 27.90 9.12
N ALA A 177 -9.33 28.85 8.66
CA ALA A 177 -8.87 30.13 8.15
C ALA A 177 -7.90 30.76 9.16
N LYS A 178 -6.72 31.21 8.68
CA LYS A 178 -5.80 31.98 9.54
C LYS A 178 -6.59 33.12 10.16
N GLN A 179 -6.70 33.14 11.49
CA GLN A 179 -7.23 34.31 12.19
C GLN A 179 -6.44 35.54 11.73
N PRO A 180 -7.14 36.63 11.31
CA PRO A 180 -6.45 37.87 11.01
C PRO A 180 -5.66 38.33 12.23
N ALA A 181 -4.41 38.76 12.00
CA ALA A 181 -3.58 39.30 13.05
C ALA A 181 -4.34 40.43 13.75
N GLN A 182 -4.50 40.33 15.10
CA GLN A 182 -5.06 41.43 15.87
C GLN A 182 -4.12 42.63 15.73
N PRO A 183 -4.62 43.82 15.36
CA PRO A 183 -3.80 45.01 15.36
C PRO A 183 -3.36 45.33 16.78
N ALA A 184 -2.08 45.70 16.92
CA ALA A 184 -1.46 46.11 18.15
C ALA A 184 -2.00 47.45 18.68
#